data_bdddfb00571669b97128f9219cdc4028
#
_entry.id   bdddfb00571669b97128f9219cdc4028
#
_cell.length_a   1.000
_cell.length_b   1.000
_cell.length_c   1.000
_cell.angle_alpha   90.00
_cell.angle_beta   90.00
_cell.angle_gamma   90.00
#
_symmetry.space_group_name_H-M   'P 1'
#
loop_
_entity.id
_entity.type
_entity.pdbx_description
1 polymer ?
#
loop_
_entity_poly.entity_id
_entity_poly.type
_entity_poly.pdbx_seq_one_letter_code
_entity_poly.pdbx_strand_id
1 'polypeptide(L)'
;VSGRDLTGCRYSRYCVPPSPPNMDTATRMEPPKDKRALEKLVRIAGLTAARRKQPCLVDSEGREIPLPEQLFALVVMVARDLQAGRSVFVVSGEQAMTPQAAADFLGMSRQFLARLLDDGAMPFHKVGTHRRLLFKDVQRFATTRARSRRATLEKLRDKLHAAGVDS
;
A
#
# COMPACT_ATOMS: atom_id res chain seq x y z
N VAL A 1 9.01 0.84 43.13
CA VAL A 1 8.63 -0.55 42.96
C VAL A 1 7.84 -0.70 41.65
N SER A 2 8.45 -1.41 40.73
CA SER A 2 7.94 -2.18 39.63
C SER A 2 7.27 -1.43 38.46
N GLY A 3 8.13 -1.05 37.48
CA GLY A 3 7.73 -0.85 36.10
C GLY A 3 7.27 -2.15 35.47
N ARG A 4 6.14 -2.12 34.72
CA ARG A 4 5.77 -3.20 33.81
C ARG A 4 6.01 -2.71 32.39
N ASP A 5 7.08 -3.25 31.81
CA ASP A 5 7.40 -3.15 30.39
C ASP A 5 6.30 -3.76 29.54
N LEU A 6 5.61 -2.92 28.76
CA LEU A 6 4.69 -3.36 27.72
C LEU A 6 5.43 -3.55 26.37
N THR A 7 6.54 -4.29 26.40
CA THR A 7 7.23 -4.76 25.20
C THR A 7 6.84 -6.21 24.93
N GLY A 8 5.58 -6.44 24.56
CA GLY A 8 5.04 -7.77 24.34
C GLY A 8 4.18 -7.90 23.10
N CYS A 9 4.48 -7.16 22.04
CA CYS A 9 3.90 -7.50 20.74
C CYS A 9 4.72 -8.64 20.12
N ARG A 10 4.42 -9.88 20.55
CA ARG A 10 4.90 -11.08 19.86
C ARG A 10 4.40 -11.00 18.43
N TYR A 11 5.31 -10.73 17.51
CA TYR A 11 5.11 -10.89 16.08
C TYR A 11 4.53 -12.28 15.83
N SER A 12 3.22 -12.35 15.64
CA SER A 12 2.55 -13.56 15.18
C SER A 12 3.20 -13.97 13.85
N ARG A 13 3.55 -15.24 13.71
CA ARG A 13 4.21 -15.86 12.56
C ARG A 13 3.46 -15.68 11.21
N TYR A 14 2.42 -14.87 11.17
CA TYR A 14 1.57 -14.59 10.00
C TYR A 14 1.73 -13.18 9.44
N CYS A 15 2.63 -12.36 9.99
CA CYS A 15 2.95 -11.04 9.44
C CYS A 15 4.25 -11.09 8.61
N VAL A 16 4.34 -12.04 7.70
CA VAL A 16 5.28 -11.93 6.59
C VAL A 16 4.69 -10.84 5.69
N PRO A 17 5.39 -9.71 5.45
CA PRO A 17 4.94 -8.75 4.47
C PRO A 17 4.74 -9.51 3.16
N PRO A 18 3.63 -9.29 2.44
CA PRO A 18 3.38 -9.97 1.19
C PRO A 18 4.59 -9.81 0.29
N SER A 19 5.10 -10.93 -0.22
CA SER A 19 6.19 -10.90 -1.20
C SER A 19 5.80 -9.96 -2.33
N PRO A 20 6.68 -9.04 -2.74
CA PRO A 20 6.33 -8.07 -3.76
C PRO A 20 5.85 -8.79 -5.02
N PRO A 21 4.86 -8.27 -5.73
CA PRO A 21 4.36 -8.85 -6.97
C PRO A 21 5.52 -9.08 -7.94
N ASN A 22 5.44 -10.14 -8.75
CA ASN A 22 6.50 -10.55 -9.69
C ASN A 22 7.02 -9.32 -10.46
N MET A 23 8.29 -8.95 -10.23
CA MET A 23 8.78 -7.56 -10.32
C MET A 23 9.46 -7.22 -11.65
N ASP A 24 9.18 -7.95 -12.73
CA ASP A 24 9.82 -7.69 -14.03
C ASP A 24 9.48 -6.29 -14.61
N THR A 25 8.48 -5.60 -14.04
CA THR A 25 8.05 -4.26 -14.47
C THR A 25 7.79 -3.26 -13.32
N ALA A 26 8.04 -3.65 -12.07
CA ALA A 26 7.93 -2.72 -10.93
C ALA A 26 9.25 -1.96 -10.76
N THR A 27 9.18 -0.63 -10.71
CA THR A 27 10.34 0.18 -10.37
C THR A 27 10.56 0.14 -8.87
N ARG A 28 11.63 -0.52 -8.43
CA ARG A 28 12.08 -0.53 -7.03
C ARG A 28 12.96 0.68 -6.77
N MET A 29 12.61 1.44 -5.75
CA MET A 29 13.41 2.54 -5.25
C MET A 29 13.92 2.19 -3.85
N GLU A 30 15.23 2.17 -3.70
CA GLU A 30 15.87 1.95 -2.40
C GLU A 30 16.19 3.28 -1.70
N PRO A 31 16.22 3.30 -0.37
CA PRO A 31 16.61 4.49 0.37
C PRO A 31 18.02 4.92 -0.03
N PRO A 32 18.25 6.20 -0.40
CA PRO A 32 19.57 6.70 -0.71
C PRO A 32 20.43 6.73 0.56
N LYS A 33 21.75 6.60 0.39
CA LYS A 33 22.70 6.73 1.50
C LYS A 33 22.67 8.13 2.12
N ASP A 34 22.55 9.16 1.29
CA ASP A 34 22.38 10.56 1.76
C ASP A 34 20.90 10.93 1.77
N LYS A 35 20.35 11.13 2.97
CA LYS A 35 18.94 11.48 3.18
C LYS A 35 18.68 12.98 3.23
N ARG A 36 19.70 13.83 3.14
CA ARG A 36 19.56 15.30 3.31
C ARG A 36 18.63 15.92 2.26
N ALA A 37 18.67 15.44 1.02
CA ALA A 37 17.77 15.91 -0.04
C ALA A 37 16.31 15.54 0.26
N LEU A 38 16.05 14.32 0.75
CA LEU A 38 14.73 13.87 1.14
C LEU A 38 14.16 14.67 2.32
N GLU A 39 15.00 14.97 3.32
CA GLU A 39 14.62 15.80 4.47
C GLU A 39 14.20 17.21 4.04
N LYS A 40 15.01 17.84 3.16
CA LYS A 40 14.68 19.15 2.58
C LYS A 40 13.34 19.10 1.83
N LEU A 41 13.13 18.07 0.99
CA LEU A 41 11.91 17.91 0.22
C LEU A 41 10.67 17.75 1.12
N VAL A 42 10.72 16.88 2.12
CA VAL A 42 9.62 16.67 3.08
C VAL A 42 9.33 17.94 3.88
N ARG A 43 10.36 18.70 4.29
CA ARG A 43 10.21 19.97 5.00
C ARG A 43 9.55 21.03 4.12
N ILE A 44 10.01 21.18 2.87
CA ILE A 44 9.44 22.14 1.92
C ILE A 44 7.99 21.79 1.61
N ALA A 45 7.68 20.50 1.45
CA ALA A 45 6.31 20.05 1.21
C ALA A 45 5.34 20.46 2.33
N GLY A 46 5.77 20.39 3.60
CA GLY A 46 4.99 20.89 4.73
C GLY A 46 4.72 22.39 4.65
N LEU A 47 5.71 23.19 4.24
CA LEU A 47 5.57 24.64 4.09
C LEU A 47 4.69 25.01 2.88
N THR A 48 4.77 24.26 1.78
CA THR A 48 3.96 24.48 0.58
C THR A 48 2.49 24.25 0.87
N ALA A 49 2.17 23.18 1.59
CA ALA A 49 0.80 22.90 2.04
C ALA A 49 0.23 24.04 2.92
N ALA A 50 1.04 24.56 3.84
CA ALA A 50 0.63 25.68 4.71
C ALA A 50 0.40 27.01 3.95
N ARG A 51 1.17 27.24 2.89
CA ARG A 51 1.11 28.50 2.11
C ARG A 51 0.15 28.48 0.93
N ARG A 52 -0.53 27.35 0.66
CA ARG A 52 -1.43 27.14 -0.50
C ARG A 52 -0.78 27.49 -1.86
N LYS A 53 0.56 27.41 -1.96
CA LYS A 53 1.26 27.61 -3.23
C LYS A 53 1.26 26.32 -4.02
N GLN A 54 0.94 26.42 -5.32
CA GLN A 54 1.03 25.28 -6.21
C GLN A 54 2.50 24.86 -6.37
N PRO A 55 2.85 23.60 -6.13
CA PRO A 55 4.22 23.11 -6.36
C PRO A 55 4.54 23.11 -7.86
N CYS A 56 5.77 23.41 -8.20
CA CYS A 56 6.26 23.39 -9.57
C CYS A 56 7.59 22.64 -9.67
N LEU A 57 7.87 22.09 -10.84
CA LEU A 57 9.18 21.63 -11.25
C LEU A 57 9.85 22.78 -12.01
N VAL A 58 11.14 22.96 -11.77
CA VAL A 58 11.96 23.93 -12.51
C VAL A 58 12.93 23.15 -13.39
N ASP A 59 12.93 23.42 -14.69
CA ASP A 59 13.85 22.80 -15.62
C ASP A 59 15.25 23.46 -15.57
N SER A 60 16.19 22.95 -16.37
CA SER A 60 17.55 23.51 -16.45
C SER A 60 17.62 24.93 -17.02
N GLU A 61 16.56 25.39 -17.69
CA GLU A 61 16.45 26.74 -18.25
C GLU A 61 15.69 27.71 -17.35
N GLY A 62 15.28 27.23 -16.14
CA GLY A 62 14.55 28.04 -15.16
C GLY A 62 13.04 28.15 -15.43
N ARG A 63 12.48 27.38 -16.37
CA ARG A 63 11.04 27.38 -16.63
C ARG A 63 10.30 26.60 -15.57
N GLU A 64 9.22 27.18 -15.05
CA GLU A 64 8.38 26.55 -14.04
C GLU A 64 7.26 25.73 -14.70
N ILE A 65 7.17 24.46 -14.32
CA ILE A 65 6.13 23.54 -14.78
C ILE A 65 5.27 23.20 -13.56
N PRO A 66 3.97 23.61 -13.56
CA PRO A 66 3.10 23.34 -12.42
C PRO A 66 2.89 21.84 -12.24
N LEU A 67 3.04 21.36 -11.01
CA LEU A 67 2.88 19.95 -10.67
C LEU A 67 1.44 19.69 -10.21
N PRO A 68 0.71 18.72 -10.79
CA PRO A 68 -0.58 18.31 -10.29
C PRO A 68 -0.50 17.88 -8.82
N GLU A 69 -1.52 18.23 -8.03
CA GLU A 69 -1.53 17.97 -6.58
C GLU A 69 -1.34 16.49 -6.24
N GLN A 70 -1.99 15.59 -7.00
CA GLN A 70 -1.86 14.14 -6.80
C GLN A 70 -0.43 13.66 -7.02
N LEU A 71 0.27 14.21 -8.03
CA LEU A 71 1.66 13.84 -8.31
C LEU A 71 2.59 14.37 -7.23
N PHE A 72 2.36 15.59 -6.74
CA PHE A 72 3.12 16.14 -5.63
C PHE A 72 2.92 15.32 -4.35
N ALA A 73 1.68 14.95 -4.01
CA ALA A 73 1.38 14.10 -2.87
C ALA A 73 2.09 12.74 -2.95
N LEU A 74 2.13 12.13 -4.15
CA LEU A 74 2.87 10.89 -4.38
C LEU A 74 4.39 11.08 -4.14
N VAL A 75 4.98 12.14 -4.66
CA VAL A 75 6.41 12.46 -4.47
C VAL A 75 6.73 12.61 -2.98
N VAL A 76 5.89 13.33 -2.23
CA VAL A 76 6.05 13.52 -0.79
C VAL A 76 5.92 12.21 -0.02
N MET A 77 4.95 11.37 -0.38
CA MET A 77 4.76 10.05 0.23
C MET A 77 5.99 9.16 0.02
N VAL A 78 6.46 9.07 -1.22
CA VAL A 78 7.68 8.31 -1.57
C VAL A 78 8.90 8.83 -0.81
N ALA A 79 9.07 10.16 -0.73
CA ALA A 79 10.19 10.76 -0.01
C ALA A 79 10.18 10.45 1.48
N ARG A 80 9.01 10.45 2.13
CA ARG A 80 8.85 10.06 3.54
C ARG A 80 9.18 8.60 3.78
N ASP A 81 8.76 7.71 2.89
CA ASP A 81 9.05 6.29 3.01
C ASP A 81 10.54 5.99 2.84
N LEU A 82 11.19 6.59 1.85
CA LEU A 82 12.64 6.48 1.65
C LEU A 82 13.43 7.10 2.81
N GLN A 83 12.98 8.23 3.37
CA GLN A 83 13.59 8.85 4.56
C GLN A 83 13.52 7.92 5.76
N ALA A 84 12.39 7.23 5.95
CA ALA A 84 12.22 6.24 7.01
C ALA A 84 12.99 4.93 6.78
N GLY A 85 13.76 4.84 5.68
CA GLY A 85 14.54 3.64 5.34
C GLY A 85 13.72 2.53 4.68
N ARG A 86 12.49 2.81 4.27
CA ARG A 86 11.63 1.85 3.58
C ARG A 86 11.90 1.89 2.08
N SER A 87 11.98 0.71 1.45
CA SER A 87 11.98 0.61 -0.01
C SER A 87 10.59 0.87 -0.55
N VAL A 88 10.49 1.58 -1.67
CA VAL A 88 9.23 1.90 -2.35
C VAL A 88 9.18 1.17 -3.69
N PHE A 89 8.01 0.59 -3.98
CA PHE A 89 7.74 -0.06 -5.26
C PHE A 89 6.64 0.72 -5.99
N VAL A 90 6.93 1.13 -7.22
CA VAL A 90 5.95 1.76 -8.08
C VAL A 90 5.47 0.73 -9.10
N VAL A 91 4.18 0.44 -9.07
CA VAL A 91 3.54 -0.58 -9.91
C VAL A 91 2.40 0.05 -10.68
N SER A 92 2.35 -0.19 -11.97
CA SER A 92 1.20 0.23 -12.79
C SER A 92 -0.04 -0.56 -12.42
N GLY A 93 -1.20 0.09 -12.32
CA GLY A 93 -2.48 -0.58 -12.11
C GLY A 93 -2.83 -1.59 -13.20
N GLU A 94 -2.35 -1.38 -14.43
CA GLU A 94 -2.56 -2.26 -15.58
C GLU A 94 -1.57 -3.44 -15.61
N GLN A 95 -0.65 -3.53 -14.66
CA GLN A 95 0.29 -4.65 -14.61
C GLN A 95 -0.43 -5.97 -14.38
N ALA A 96 -0.12 -6.95 -15.24
CA ALA A 96 -0.63 -8.29 -15.11
C ALA A 96 0.15 -9.09 -14.05
N MET A 97 -0.57 -9.76 -13.16
CA MET A 97 -0.03 -10.60 -12.09
C MET A 97 -0.35 -12.06 -12.32
N THR A 98 0.51 -12.95 -11.83
CA THR A 98 0.17 -14.36 -11.72
C THR A 98 -0.81 -14.62 -10.59
N PRO A 99 -1.63 -15.70 -10.63
CA PRO A 99 -2.48 -16.07 -9.50
C PRO A 99 -1.71 -16.30 -8.20
N GLN A 100 -0.46 -16.81 -8.28
CA GLN A 100 0.39 -16.96 -7.10
C GLN A 100 0.74 -15.59 -6.50
N ALA A 101 1.25 -14.66 -7.30
CA ALA A 101 1.60 -13.33 -6.83
C ALA A 101 0.38 -12.57 -6.26
N ALA A 102 -0.80 -12.75 -6.86
CA ALA A 102 -2.03 -12.16 -6.34
C ALA A 102 -2.47 -12.80 -5.01
N ALA A 103 -2.33 -14.12 -4.85
CA ALA A 103 -2.62 -14.81 -3.60
C ALA A 103 -1.69 -14.35 -2.47
N ASP A 104 -0.39 -14.24 -2.77
CA ASP A 104 0.62 -13.74 -1.82
C ASP A 104 0.32 -12.29 -1.41
N PHE A 105 -0.02 -11.43 -2.37
CA PHE A 105 -0.42 -10.04 -2.10
C PHE A 105 -1.67 -9.93 -1.21
N LEU A 106 -2.65 -10.81 -1.41
CA LEU A 106 -3.89 -10.84 -0.64
C LEU A 106 -3.77 -11.59 0.70
N GLY A 107 -2.62 -12.20 0.98
CA GLY A 107 -2.38 -13.00 2.18
C GLY A 107 -3.29 -14.24 2.26
N MET A 108 -3.50 -14.92 1.12
CA MET A 108 -4.34 -16.12 1.03
C MET A 108 -3.66 -17.24 0.23
N SER A 109 -4.17 -18.46 0.35
CA SER A 109 -3.65 -19.56 -0.45
C SER A 109 -4.06 -19.45 -1.92
N ARG A 110 -3.20 -19.95 -2.81
CA ARG A 110 -3.49 -20.02 -4.26
C ARG A 110 -4.79 -20.76 -4.57
N GLN A 111 -5.06 -21.85 -3.83
CA GLN A 111 -6.28 -22.63 -4.00
C GLN A 111 -7.54 -21.84 -3.65
N PHE A 112 -7.48 -21.06 -2.55
CA PHE A 112 -8.58 -20.21 -2.16
C PHE A 112 -8.82 -19.09 -3.19
N LEU A 113 -7.74 -18.47 -3.69
CA LEU A 113 -7.86 -17.48 -4.77
C LEU A 113 -8.48 -18.10 -6.02
N ALA A 114 -8.08 -19.33 -6.40
CA ALA A 114 -8.64 -20.00 -7.56
C ALA A 114 -10.16 -20.18 -7.47
N ARG A 115 -10.67 -20.58 -6.30
CA ARG A 115 -12.14 -20.66 -6.06
C ARG A 115 -12.82 -19.29 -6.20
N LEU A 116 -12.23 -18.23 -5.63
CA LEU A 116 -12.76 -16.87 -5.76
C LEU A 116 -12.83 -16.41 -7.23
N LEU A 117 -11.86 -16.80 -8.05
CA LEU A 117 -11.86 -16.50 -9.48
C LEU A 117 -12.92 -17.31 -10.23
N ASP A 118 -13.11 -18.57 -9.86
CA ASP A 118 -14.16 -19.44 -10.43
C ASP A 118 -15.56 -18.95 -10.04
N ASP A 119 -15.71 -18.43 -8.81
CA ASP A 119 -16.94 -17.79 -8.31
C ASP A 119 -17.19 -16.37 -8.88
N GLY A 120 -16.28 -15.87 -9.73
CA GLY A 120 -16.42 -14.56 -10.36
C GLY A 120 -16.19 -13.36 -9.41
N ALA A 121 -15.60 -13.57 -8.22
CA ALA A 121 -15.35 -12.50 -7.24
C ALA A 121 -14.34 -11.45 -7.73
N MET A 122 -13.55 -11.79 -8.75
CA MET A 122 -12.55 -10.92 -9.37
C MET A 122 -12.39 -11.21 -10.86
N PRO A 123 -12.27 -10.19 -11.72
CA PRO A 123 -12.01 -10.41 -13.14
C PRO A 123 -10.58 -10.95 -13.34
N PHE A 124 -10.45 -11.82 -14.32
CA PHE A 124 -9.16 -12.28 -14.82
C PHE A 124 -9.22 -12.46 -16.33
N HIS A 125 -8.07 -12.45 -16.98
CA HIS A 125 -7.94 -12.80 -18.39
C HIS A 125 -7.02 -13.99 -18.56
N LYS A 126 -7.11 -14.69 -19.69
CA LYS A 126 -6.23 -15.81 -20.02
C LYS A 126 -5.17 -15.35 -21.01
N VAL A 127 -3.92 -15.72 -20.75
CA VAL A 127 -2.83 -15.61 -21.71
C VAL A 127 -2.35 -17.05 -21.98
N GLY A 128 -2.78 -17.59 -23.13
CA GLY A 128 -2.68 -19.03 -23.38
C GLY A 128 -3.52 -19.81 -22.36
N THR A 129 -2.91 -20.76 -21.68
CA THR A 129 -3.53 -21.57 -20.61
C THR A 129 -3.46 -20.92 -19.22
N HIS A 130 -2.74 -19.82 -19.08
CA HIS A 130 -2.47 -19.21 -17.78
C HIS A 130 -3.43 -18.06 -17.48
N ARG A 131 -4.01 -18.05 -16.27
CA ARG A 131 -4.79 -16.92 -15.75
C ARG A 131 -3.87 -15.76 -15.41
N ARG A 132 -4.29 -14.54 -15.71
CA ARG A 132 -3.63 -13.29 -15.33
C ARG A 132 -4.66 -12.36 -14.72
N LEU A 133 -4.24 -11.64 -13.67
CA LEU A 133 -5.06 -10.65 -12.98
C LEU A 133 -4.40 -9.27 -13.13
N LEU A 134 -5.18 -8.22 -13.27
CA LEU A 134 -4.64 -6.87 -13.23
C LEU A 134 -4.43 -6.43 -11.78
N PHE A 135 -3.32 -5.77 -11.50
CA PHE A 135 -2.99 -5.29 -10.15
C PHE A 135 -4.11 -4.41 -9.57
N LYS A 136 -4.71 -3.53 -10.39
CA LYS A 136 -5.84 -2.67 -9.97
C LYS A 136 -7.04 -3.46 -9.45
N ASP A 137 -7.33 -4.62 -10.04
CA ASP A 137 -8.48 -5.44 -9.65
C ASP A 137 -8.19 -6.19 -8.35
N VAL A 138 -6.96 -6.69 -8.19
CA VAL A 138 -6.49 -7.31 -6.95
C VAL A 138 -6.50 -6.30 -5.80
N GLN A 139 -6.04 -5.07 -6.04
CA GLN A 139 -6.05 -3.99 -5.06
C GLN A 139 -7.47 -3.57 -4.67
N ARG A 140 -8.38 -3.46 -5.66
CA ARG A 140 -9.79 -3.15 -5.41
C ARG A 140 -10.44 -4.21 -4.53
N PHE A 141 -10.19 -5.49 -4.81
CA PHE A 141 -10.68 -6.60 -4.01
C PHE A 141 -10.13 -6.55 -2.58
N ALA A 142 -8.82 -6.31 -2.41
CA ALA A 142 -8.18 -6.16 -1.09
C ALA A 142 -8.85 -5.06 -0.26
N THR A 143 -9.08 -3.89 -0.88
CA THR A 143 -9.71 -2.74 -0.23
C THR A 143 -11.15 -3.03 0.17
N THR A 144 -11.94 -3.64 -0.71
CA THR A 144 -13.34 -4.00 -0.44
C THR A 144 -13.42 -5.02 0.69
N ARG A 145 -12.57 -6.05 0.67
CA ARG A 145 -12.50 -7.07 1.72
C ARG A 145 -12.11 -6.47 3.08
N ALA A 146 -11.15 -5.55 3.09
CA ALA A 146 -10.73 -4.85 4.31
C ALA A 146 -11.87 -4.02 4.90
N ARG A 147 -12.62 -3.29 4.05
CA ARG A 147 -13.81 -2.52 4.48
C ARG A 147 -14.90 -3.42 5.06
N SER A 148 -15.22 -4.53 4.38
CA SER A 148 -16.23 -5.48 4.87
C SER A 148 -15.84 -6.09 6.21
N ARG A 149 -14.58 -6.49 6.38
CA ARG A 149 -14.05 -7.02 7.64
C ARG A 149 -14.16 -5.99 8.76
N ARG A 150 -13.78 -4.75 8.49
CA ARG A 150 -13.89 -3.66 9.48
C ARG A 150 -15.32 -3.41 9.90
N ALA A 151 -16.25 -3.31 8.95
CA ALA A 151 -17.67 -3.12 9.24
C ALA A 151 -18.27 -4.29 10.08
N THR A 152 -17.82 -5.53 9.81
CA THR A 152 -18.26 -6.70 10.60
C THR A 152 -17.71 -6.64 12.02
N LEU A 153 -16.45 -6.23 12.21
CA LEU A 153 -15.85 -6.08 13.54
C LEU A 153 -16.51 -4.94 14.33
N GLU A 154 -16.83 -3.83 13.70
CA GLU A 154 -17.57 -2.72 14.32
C GLU A 154 -18.94 -3.19 14.80
N LYS A 155 -19.71 -3.87 13.94
CA LYS A 155 -21.02 -4.46 14.34
C LYS A 155 -20.90 -5.46 15.48
N LEU A 156 -19.84 -6.27 15.51
CA LEU A 156 -19.61 -7.22 16.59
C LEU A 156 -19.29 -6.49 17.89
N ARG A 157 -18.43 -5.47 17.84
CA ARG A 157 -18.11 -4.65 19.00
C ARG A 157 -19.36 -3.99 19.59
N ASP A 158 -20.17 -3.38 18.73
CA ASP A 158 -21.41 -2.72 19.17
C ASP A 158 -22.38 -3.70 19.84
N LYS A 159 -22.45 -4.94 19.33
CA LYS A 159 -23.26 -6.00 19.99
C LYS A 159 -22.69 -6.42 21.32
N LEU A 160 -21.36 -6.50 21.48
CA LEU A 160 -20.72 -6.83 22.76
C LEU A 160 -20.94 -5.72 23.79
N HIS A 161 -20.82 -4.46 23.40
CA HIS A 161 -21.15 -3.32 24.26
C HIS A 161 -22.61 -3.34 24.69
N ALA A 162 -23.55 -3.62 23.78
CA ALA A 162 -24.97 -3.72 24.09
C ALA A 162 -25.31 -4.93 25.02
N ALA A 163 -24.47 -5.99 24.98
CA ALA A 163 -24.60 -7.16 25.82
C ALA A 163 -23.91 -7.01 27.20
N GLY A 164 -23.27 -5.86 27.47
CA GLY A 164 -22.64 -5.61 28.79
C GLY A 164 -21.39 -6.44 29.08
N VAL A 165 -20.67 -6.90 28.03
CA VAL A 165 -19.48 -7.78 28.17
C VAL A 165 -18.21 -6.97 28.31
N ASP A 166 -18.27 -5.67 28.58
CA ASP A 166 -17.09 -4.84 28.88
C ASP A 166 -16.76 -4.94 30.38
N SER A 167 -15.82 -5.79 30.69
CA SER A 167 -15.09 -5.80 31.96
C SER A 167 -13.61 -5.59 31.71
#